data_d7f7d112c2118f7c1fcd0ee676e7f926
#
_entry.id   d7f7d112c2118f7c1fcd0ee676e7f926
#
_cell.length_a   1.000
_cell.length_b   1.000
_cell.length_c   1.000
_cell.angle_alpha   90.00
_cell.angle_beta   90.00
_cell.angle_gamma   90.00
#
_symmetry.space_group_name_H-M   'P 1'
#
loop_
_entity.id
_entity.type
_entity.pdbx_description
1 polymer ?
#
loop_
_entity_poly.entity_id
_entity_poly.type
_entity_poly.pdbx_seq_one_letter_code
_entity_poly.pdbx_strand_id
1 'polypeptide(L)'
;MAAFSSSPEQMRIFHERIARVEERLVQNRIAARKAQRHRPRPARRGGLFANILALATGGMAVVASRLVRALYFDAQLSGADPVMTMLNDALLALAAAFLVKALCRFNLTQFALLQGGGAAVMLVGMHNLVHLAPGLFGRVFPQPWVAQVLTTTEPNSLLIQGASAFF
;
A
#
# COMPACT_ATOMS: atom_id res chain seq x y z
N MET A 1 -66.37 31.95 -28.06
CA MET A 1 -65.39 31.52 -27.06
C MET A 1 -66.08 30.81 -25.96
N ALA A 2 -65.96 29.46 -25.89
CA ALA A 2 -66.57 28.63 -24.84
C ALA A 2 -65.70 28.70 -23.60
N ALA A 3 -66.21 29.24 -22.50
CA ALA A 3 -65.52 29.25 -21.21
C ALA A 3 -65.48 27.79 -20.70
N PHE A 4 -64.28 27.24 -20.60
CA PHE A 4 -64.01 25.94 -19.99
C PHE A 4 -64.25 26.08 -18.47
N SER A 5 -65.46 25.78 -18.01
CA SER A 5 -65.79 25.69 -16.60
C SER A 5 -65.28 24.33 -16.08
N SER A 6 -64.09 24.29 -15.52
CA SER A 6 -63.58 23.11 -14.85
C SER A 6 -64.41 22.82 -13.60
N SER A 7 -65.01 21.63 -13.53
CA SER A 7 -65.76 21.17 -12.37
C SER A 7 -64.87 21.13 -11.12
N PRO A 8 -65.39 21.52 -9.94
CA PRO A 8 -64.60 21.48 -8.68
C PRO A 8 -63.97 20.13 -8.38
N GLU A 9 -64.57 19.08 -8.86
CA GLU A 9 -64.06 17.71 -8.75
C GLU A 9 -62.84 17.43 -9.64
N GLN A 10 -62.81 18.02 -10.85
CA GLN A 10 -61.62 17.93 -11.74
C GLN A 10 -60.45 18.73 -11.15
N MET A 11 -60.65 19.82 -10.50
CA MET A 11 -59.64 20.60 -9.81
C MET A 11 -59.05 19.83 -8.63
N ARG A 12 -59.89 19.13 -7.85
CA ARG A 12 -59.39 18.29 -6.74
C ARG A 12 -58.52 17.14 -7.24
N ILE A 13 -58.94 16.42 -8.27
CA ILE A 13 -58.17 15.36 -8.90
C ILE A 13 -56.83 15.85 -9.45
N PHE A 14 -56.86 17.04 -10.04
CA PHE A 14 -55.64 17.67 -10.56
C PHE A 14 -54.67 18.02 -9.44
N HIS A 15 -55.09 18.59 -8.33
CA HIS A 15 -54.24 18.90 -7.17
C HIS A 15 -53.68 17.60 -6.52
N GLU A 16 -54.47 16.55 -6.42
CA GLU A 16 -53.96 15.27 -5.92
C GLU A 16 -52.91 14.63 -6.82
N ARG A 17 -53.01 14.82 -8.14
CA ARG A 17 -52.01 14.34 -9.10
C ARG A 17 -50.70 15.15 -8.97
N ILE A 18 -50.83 16.47 -8.86
CA ILE A 18 -49.63 17.33 -8.66
C ILE A 18 -48.93 16.96 -7.36
N ALA A 19 -49.61 16.82 -6.25
CA ALA A 19 -49.02 16.46 -4.97
C ALA A 19 -48.25 15.13 -5.05
N ARG A 20 -48.81 14.12 -5.74
CA ARG A 20 -48.12 12.81 -5.95
C ARG A 20 -46.88 12.95 -6.84
N VAL A 21 -46.90 13.82 -7.84
CA VAL A 21 -45.71 14.07 -8.69
C VAL A 21 -44.62 14.82 -7.92
N GLU A 22 -44.99 15.81 -7.14
CA GLU A 22 -44.06 16.55 -6.30
C GLU A 22 -43.38 15.63 -5.27
N GLU A 23 -44.14 14.77 -4.60
CA GLU A 23 -43.57 13.81 -3.65
C GLU A 23 -42.56 12.87 -4.32
N ARG A 24 -42.88 12.34 -5.51
CA ARG A 24 -41.95 11.51 -6.30
C ARG A 24 -40.68 12.29 -6.70
N LEU A 25 -40.82 13.56 -7.09
CA LEU A 25 -39.66 14.40 -7.43
C LEU A 25 -38.75 14.65 -6.24
N VAL A 26 -39.33 14.89 -5.05
CA VAL A 26 -38.57 15.04 -3.81
C VAL A 26 -37.84 13.74 -3.46
N GLN A 27 -38.51 12.61 -3.52
CA GLN A 27 -37.94 11.30 -3.27
C GLN A 27 -36.78 10.99 -4.24
N ASN A 28 -36.97 11.27 -5.53
CA ASN A 28 -35.92 11.09 -6.55
C ASN A 28 -34.72 12.00 -6.32
N ARG A 29 -34.94 13.25 -5.88
CA ARG A 29 -33.84 14.18 -5.52
C ARG A 29 -33.06 13.68 -4.31
N ILE A 30 -33.74 13.15 -3.29
CA ILE A 30 -33.10 12.58 -2.10
C ILE A 30 -32.30 11.34 -2.49
N ALA A 31 -32.86 10.44 -3.30
CA ALA A 31 -32.20 9.25 -3.79
C ALA A 31 -30.95 9.60 -4.63
N ALA A 32 -31.07 10.57 -5.54
CA ALA A 32 -29.95 11.05 -6.35
C ALA A 32 -28.82 11.66 -5.49
N ARG A 33 -29.16 12.45 -4.46
CA ARG A 33 -28.16 12.99 -3.51
C ARG A 33 -27.48 11.89 -2.71
N LYS A 34 -28.23 10.87 -2.28
CA LYS A 34 -27.68 9.69 -1.61
C LYS A 34 -26.73 8.90 -2.51
N ALA A 35 -27.13 8.65 -3.75
CA ALA A 35 -26.31 7.98 -4.75
C ALA A 35 -25.02 8.77 -5.07
N GLN A 36 -25.10 10.11 -5.14
CA GLN A 36 -23.95 10.98 -5.37
C GLN A 36 -22.95 10.96 -4.19
N ARG A 37 -23.45 10.87 -2.94
CA ARG A 37 -22.59 10.73 -1.75
C ARG A 37 -21.88 9.37 -1.68
N HIS A 38 -22.46 8.33 -2.25
CA HIS A 38 -21.92 6.97 -2.29
C HIS A 38 -21.15 6.65 -3.57
N ARG A 39 -21.00 7.60 -4.50
CA ARG A 39 -20.10 7.41 -5.64
C ARG A 39 -18.68 7.26 -5.09
N PRO A 40 -18.06 6.07 -5.26
CA PRO A 40 -16.67 5.91 -4.88
C PRO A 40 -15.88 6.98 -5.64
N ARG A 41 -15.14 7.81 -4.91
CA ARG A 41 -14.24 8.77 -5.53
C ARG A 41 -13.37 8.00 -6.51
N PRO A 42 -13.23 8.44 -7.79
CA PRO A 42 -12.37 7.75 -8.73
C PRO A 42 -11.00 7.64 -8.07
N ALA A 43 -10.53 6.41 -7.92
CA ALA A 43 -9.22 6.15 -7.35
C ALA A 43 -8.24 6.98 -8.19
N ARG A 44 -7.64 8.00 -7.61
CA ARG A 44 -6.57 8.77 -8.25
C ARG A 44 -5.50 7.73 -8.57
N ARG A 45 -5.38 7.36 -9.84
CA ARG A 45 -4.27 6.54 -10.32
C ARG A 45 -3.00 7.26 -9.91
N GLY A 46 -2.25 6.67 -9.00
CA GLY A 46 -0.97 7.23 -8.58
C GLY A 46 -0.13 7.41 -9.84
N GLY A 47 0.38 8.63 -10.07
CA GLY A 47 1.28 8.88 -11.18
C GLY A 47 2.52 7.99 -11.05
N LEU A 48 3.32 7.88 -12.13
CA LEU A 48 4.56 7.10 -12.15
C LEU A 48 5.43 7.36 -10.90
N PHE A 49 5.53 8.61 -10.50
CA PHE A 49 6.28 9.01 -9.30
C PHE A 49 5.75 8.36 -8.00
N ALA A 50 4.43 8.31 -7.82
CA ALA A 50 3.84 7.67 -6.64
C ALA A 50 4.11 6.15 -6.62
N ASN A 51 4.15 5.51 -7.78
CA ASN A 51 4.47 4.08 -7.91
C ASN A 51 5.94 3.82 -7.56
N ILE A 52 6.86 4.64 -8.07
CA ILE A 52 8.29 4.56 -7.73
C ILE A 52 8.49 4.79 -6.23
N LEU A 53 7.83 5.80 -5.67
CA LEU A 53 7.89 6.08 -4.23
C LEU A 53 7.38 4.91 -3.39
N ALA A 54 6.29 4.26 -3.82
CA ALA A 54 5.76 3.08 -3.14
C ALA A 54 6.77 1.93 -3.12
N LEU A 55 7.38 1.65 -4.26
CA LEU A 55 8.39 0.60 -4.40
C LEU A 55 9.63 0.90 -3.57
N ALA A 56 10.13 2.15 -3.63
CA ALA A 56 11.26 2.61 -2.84
C ALA A 56 11.02 2.54 -1.34
N THR A 57 9.81 2.94 -0.87
CA THR A 57 9.46 2.85 0.56
C THR A 57 9.39 1.41 1.05
N GLY A 58 8.95 0.46 0.22
CA GLY A 58 8.99 -0.96 0.54
C GLY A 58 10.41 -1.49 0.69
N GLY A 59 11.29 -1.16 -0.25
CA GLY A 59 12.71 -1.53 -0.16
C GLY A 59 13.40 -0.91 1.06
N MET A 60 13.18 0.38 1.33
CA MET A 60 13.74 1.07 2.49
C MET A 60 13.24 0.48 3.82
N ALA A 61 12.00 -0.02 3.88
CA ALA A 61 11.49 -0.70 5.07
C ALA A 61 12.32 -1.95 5.40
N VAL A 62 12.74 -2.72 4.39
CA VAL A 62 13.63 -3.88 4.58
C VAL A 62 15.02 -3.46 5.06
N VAL A 63 15.59 -2.42 4.46
CA VAL A 63 16.90 -1.90 4.90
C VAL A 63 16.83 -1.46 6.35
N ALA A 64 15.78 -0.71 6.72
CA ALA A 64 15.57 -0.24 8.09
C ALA A 64 15.36 -1.41 9.08
N SER A 65 14.57 -2.43 8.72
CA SER A 65 14.36 -3.60 9.57
C SER A 65 15.65 -4.36 9.84
N ARG A 66 16.47 -4.57 8.81
CA ARG A 66 17.79 -5.23 8.94
C ARG A 66 18.76 -4.40 9.76
N LEU A 67 18.74 -3.07 9.59
CA LEU A 67 19.58 -2.18 10.39
C LEU A 67 19.18 -2.25 11.87
N VAL A 68 17.88 -2.15 12.18
CA VAL A 68 17.39 -2.28 13.56
C VAL A 68 17.80 -3.61 14.15
N ARG A 69 17.66 -4.69 13.40
CA ARG A 69 18.08 -6.01 13.85
C ARG A 69 19.59 -6.05 14.12
N ALA A 70 20.41 -5.60 13.17
CA ALA A 70 21.87 -5.62 13.30
C ALA A 70 22.37 -4.77 14.49
N LEU A 71 21.68 -3.68 14.83
CA LEU A 71 22.06 -2.82 15.94
C LEU A 71 21.60 -3.34 17.32
N TYR A 72 20.43 -3.98 17.37
CA TYR A 72 19.78 -4.28 18.67
C TYR A 72 19.64 -5.78 18.97
N PHE A 73 19.65 -6.66 17.95
CA PHE A 73 19.29 -8.06 18.12
C PHE A 73 20.38 -9.07 17.65
N ASP A 74 21.39 -8.63 16.91
CA ASP A 74 22.40 -9.55 16.31
C ASP A 74 23.14 -10.40 17.35
N ALA A 75 23.36 -9.85 18.56
CA ALA A 75 24.00 -10.60 19.64
C ALA A 75 23.14 -11.76 20.20
N GLN A 76 21.81 -11.68 20.01
CA GLN A 76 20.85 -12.67 20.54
C GLN A 76 20.41 -13.70 19.50
N LEU A 77 20.62 -13.42 18.21
CA LEU A 77 20.18 -14.24 17.09
C LEU A 77 21.34 -14.98 16.38
N SER A 78 22.55 -14.89 16.90
CA SER A 78 23.71 -15.69 16.46
C SER A 78 23.41 -17.17 16.62
N GLY A 79 22.96 -17.84 15.57
CA GLY A 79 22.57 -19.24 15.57
C GLY A 79 21.10 -19.49 15.20
N ALA A 80 20.31 -18.43 14.94
CA ALA A 80 18.95 -18.59 14.46
C ALA A 80 18.93 -19.19 13.03
N ASP A 81 17.95 -20.05 12.78
CA ASP A 81 17.67 -20.64 11.49
C ASP A 81 17.54 -19.52 10.43
N PRO A 82 18.23 -19.62 9.27
CA PRO A 82 18.12 -18.64 8.17
C PRO A 82 16.67 -18.35 7.76
N VAL A 83 15.79 -19.34 7.79
CA VAL A 83 14.36 -19.18 7.47
C VAL A 83 13.66 -18.28 8.49
N MET A 84 13.90 -18.51 9.79
CA MET A 84 13.35 -17.68 10.86
C MET A 84 13.87 -16.25 10.80
N THR A 85 15.12 -16.07 10.44
CA THR A 85 15.74 -14.76 10.23
C THR A 85 15.05 -14.00 9.09
N MET A 86 14.86 -14.66 7.96
CA MET A 86 14.17 -14.07 6.78
C MET A 86 12.70 -13.77 7.09
N LEU A 87 12.01 -14.62 7.85
CA LEU A 87 10.63 -14.41 8.27
C LEU A 87 10.51 -13.18 9.18
N ASN A 88 11.41 -13.04 10.15
CA ASN A 88 11.45 -11.87 11.03
C ASN A 88 11.71 -10.57 10.25
N ASP A 89 12.65 -10.58 9.30
CA ASP A 89 12.91 -9.44 8.43
C ASP A 89 11.66 -9.08 7.61
N ALA A 90 10.94 -10.07 7.08
CA ALA A 90 9.72 -9.85 6.32
C ALA A 90 8.59 -9.27 7.19
N LEU A 91 8.42 -9.78 8.42
CA LEU A 91 7.43 -9.27 9.36
C LEU A 91 7.72 -7.83 9.80
N LEU A 92 8.98 -7.52 10.11
CA LEU A 92 9.39 -6.16 10.46
C LEU A 92 9.23 -5.21 9.28
N ALA A 93 9.61 -5.62 8.08
CA ALA A 93 9.42 -4.82 6.87
C ALA A 93 7.93 -4.57 6.59
N LEU A 94 7.08 -5.58 6.79
CA LEU A 94 5.63 -5.45 6.65
C LEU A 94 5.05 -4.47 7.68
N ALA A 95 5.46 -4.59 8.95
CA ALA A 95 5.04 -3.67 10.01
C ALA A 95 5.47 -2.23 9.72
N ALA A 96 6.71 -2.01 9.27
CA ALA A 96 7.21 -0.71 8.85
C ALA A 96 6.43 -0.15 7.65
N ALA A 97 6.09 -0.99 6.67
CA ALA A 97 5.28 -0.62 5.52
C ALA A 97 3.87 -0.19 5.93
N PHE A 98 3.24 -0.91 6.86
CA PHE A 98 1.94 -0.52 7.43
C PHE A 98 2.01 0.79 8.21
N LEU A 99 3.08 1.01 8.97
CA LEU A 99 3.30 2.25 9.71
C LEU A 99 3.41 3.45 8.75
N VAL A 100 4.23 3.34 7.69
CA VAL A 100 4.36 4.38 6.66
C VAL A 100 3.01 4.64 5.97
N LYS A 101 2.26 3.59 5.65
CA LYS A 101 0.90 3.72 5.07
C LYS A 101 -0.04 4.47 6.01
N ALA A 102 -0.02 4.14 7.31
CA ALA A 102 -0.86 4.79 8.32
C ALA A 102 -0.51 6.28 8.49
N LEU A 103 0.78 6.61 8.57
CA LEU A 103 1.27 7.98 8.71
C LEU A 103 0.97 8.84 7.46
N CYS A 104 1.17 8.28 6.28
CA CYS A 104 0.99 9.00 5.02
C CYS A 104 -0.44 8.99 4.49
N ARG A 105 -1.39 8.28 5.13
CA ARG A 105 -2.80 8.15 4.72
C ARG A 105 -2.99 7.71 3.26
N PHE A 106 -2.10 6.89 2.74
CA PHE A 106 -2.22 6.35 1.40
C PHE A 106 -3.32 5.28 1.35
N ASN A 107 -4.41 5.58 0.63
CA ASN A 107 -5.61 4.72 0.56
C ASN A 107 -5.64 3.78 -0.67
N LEU A 108 -4.54 3.63 -1.39
CA LEU A 108 -4.51 2.89 -2.64
C LEU A 108 -4.03 1.45 -2.40
N THR A 109 -4.87 0.47 -2.71
CA THR A 109 -4.49 -0.96 -2.71
C THR A 109 -3.27 -1.20 -3.62
N GLN A 110 -3.19 -0.49 -4.75
CA GLN A 110 -2.04 -0.51 -5.66
C GLN A 110 -0.74 -0.07 -4.98
N PHE A 111 -0.80 0.92 -4.08
CA PHE A 111 0.37 1.37 -3.33
C PHE A 111 0.89 0.26 -2.42
N ALA A 112 0.00 -0.45 -1.73
CA ALA A 112 0.39 -1.56 -0.85
C ALA A 112 1.03 -2.72 -1.63
N LEU A 113 0.53 -3.05 -2.82
CA LEU A 113 1.10 -4.09 -3.68
C LEU A 113 2.50 -3.71 -4.18
N LEU A 114 2.69 -2.47 -4.63
CA LEU A 114 4.00 -1.98 -5.07
C LEU A 114 5.00 -1.91 -3.92
N GLN A 115 4.55 -1.48 -2.74
CA GLN A 115 5.37 -1.46 -1.54
C GLN A 115 5.79 -2.87 -1.12
N GLY A 116 4.87 -3.84 -1.16
CA GLY A 116 5.16 -5.26 -0.95
C GLY A 116 6.15 -5.83 -1.97
N GLY A 117 5.96 -5.48 -3.25
CA GLY A 117 6.90 -5.85 -4.32
C GLY A 117 8.30 -5.27 -4.10
N GLY A 118 8.41 -4.00 -3.71
CA GLY A 118 9.69 -3.39 -3.37
C GLY A 118 10.38 -4.03 -2.17
N ALA A 119 9.61 -4.41 -1.14
CA ALA A 119 10.13 -5.14 -0.01
C ALA A 119 10.62 -6.54 -0.42
N ALA A 120 9.87 -7.27 -1.23
CA ALA A 120 10.25 -8.61 -1.71
C ALA A 120 11.54 -8.56 -2.53
N VAL A 121 11.66 -7.63 -3.48
CA VAL A 121 12.88 -7.45 -4.27
C VAL A 121 14.07 -7.14 -3.37
N MET A 122 13.90 -6.26 -2.37
CA MET A 122 14.98 -5.90 -1.46
C MET A 122 15.34 -7.04 -0.50
N LEU A 123 14.37 -7.84 -0.03
CA LEU A 123 14.64 -9.01 0.81
C LEU A 123 15.58 -10.01 0.11
N VAL A 124 15.33 -10.24 -1.17
CA VAL A 124 16.08 -11.23 -1.97
C VAL A 124 17.35 -10.66 -2.57
N GLY A 125 17.39 -9.35 -2.88
CA GLY A 125 18.47 -8.73 -3.64
C GLY A 125 19.40 -7.79 -2.85
N MET A 126 19.12 -7.51 -1.56
CA MET A 126 19.91 -6.52 -0.79
C MET A 126 21.40 -6.89 -0.71
N HIS A 127 21.75 -8.16 -0.65
CA HIS A 127 23.14 -8.60 -0.60
C HIS A 127 23.94 -8.16 -1.84
N ASN A 128 23.30 -8.10 -3.02
CA ASN A 128 23.94 -7.58 -4.23
C ASN A 128 24.32 -6.10 -4.09
N LEU A 129 23.51 -5.29 -3.38
CA LEU A 129 23.84 -3.90 -3.09
C LEU A 129 25.02 -3.80 -2.13
N VAL A 130 25.14 -4.73 -1.18
CA VAL A 130 26.29 -4.82 -0.27
C VAL A 130 27.56 -5.13 -1.07
N HIS A 131 27.51 -6.08 -2.00
CA HIS A 131 28.64 -6.38 -2.90
C HIS A 131 29.00 -5.21 -3.82
N LEU A 132 27.99 -4.47 -4.31
CA LEU A 132 28.20 -3.33 -5.19
C LEU A 132 28.86 -2.13 -4.47
N ALA A 133 28.49 -1.88 -3.22
CA ALA A 133 28.91 -0.71 -2.47
C ALA A 133 29.25 -1.04 -1.00
N PRO A 134 30.24 -1.92 -0.73
CA PRO A 134 30.55 -2.38 0.63
C PRO A 134 30.95 -1.24 1.56
N GLY A 135 31.66 -0.23 1.05
CA GLY A 135 32.07 0.94 1.82
C GLY A 135 30.90 1.82 2.27
N LEU A 136 29.82 1.89 1.49
CA LEU A 136 28.61 2.61 1.89
C LEU A 136 27.88 1.84 3.01
N PHE A 137 27.70 0.54 2.82
CA PHE A 137 27.03 -0.30 3.80
C PHE A 137 27.83 -0.38 5.11
N GLY A 138 29.17 -0.41 5.05
CA GLY A 138 30.03 -0.40 6.23
C GLY A 138 30.00 0.90 7.06
N ARG A 139 29.42 1.98 6.52
CA ARG A 139 29.13 3.23 7.27
C ARG A 139 27.81 3.19 8.03
N VAL A 140 26.86 2.38 7.55
CA VAL A 140 25.50 2.32 8.06
C VAL A 140 25.26 1.07 8.91
N PHE A 141 25.84 -0.05 8.51
CA PHE A 141 25.73 -1.34 9.17
C PHE A 141 27.00 -1.69 9.96
N PRO A 142 26.89 -2.52 11.02
CA PRO A 142 28.06 -3.03 11.73
C PRO A 142 29.00 -3.79 10.79
N GLN A 143 30.31 -3.55 10.92
CA GLN A 143 31.34 -4.19 10.08
C GLN A 143 31.27 -5.72 10.07
N PRO A 144 31.02 -6.42 11.22
CA PRO A 144 30.86 -7.86 11.23
C PRO A 144 29.74 -8.36 10.34
N TRP A 145 28.58 -7.62 10.30
CA TRP A 145 27.46 -7.96 9.46
C TRP A 145 27.80 -7.83 7.96
N VAL A 146 28.46 -6.73 7.58
CA VAL A 146 28.90 -6.52 6.17
C VAL A 146 29.88 -7.61 5.76
N ALA A 147 30.87 -7.93 6.60
CA ALA A 147 31.83 -8.99 6.33
C ALA A 147 31.14 -10.36 6.19
N GLN A 148 30.17 -10.68 7.05
CA GLN A 148 29.39 -11.88 6.96
C GLN A 148 28.63 -11.98 5.63
N VAL A 149 27.92 -10.91 5.21
CA VAL A 149 27.23 -10.89 3.92
C VAL A 149 28.20 -11.15 2.77
N LEU A 150 29.35 -10.47 2.74
CA LEU A 150 30.35 -10.62 1.67
C LEU A 150 30.96 -12.02 1.61
N THR A 151 31.02 -12.73 2.74
CA THR A 151 31.61 -14.10 2.80
C THR A 151 30.60 -15.20 2.58
N THR A 152 29.33 -14.96 2.92
CA THR A 152 28.28 -16.01 2.87
C THR A 152 27.38 -15.91 1.65
N THR A 153 27.42 -14.80 0.90
CA THR A 153 26.60 -14.61 -0.29
C THR A 153 27.46 -14.30 -1.50
N GLU A 154 26.97 -14.65 -2.68
CA GLU A 154 27.65 -14.37 -3.94
C GLU A 154 27.01 -13.17 -4.67
N PRO A 155 27.84 -12.34 -5.36
CA PRO A 155 27.32 -11.24 -6.17
C PRO A 155 26.48 -11.77 -7.34
N ASN A 156 25.47 -10.98 -7.76
CA ASN A 156 24.56 -11.29 -8.87
C ASN A 156 23.75 -12.59 -8.65
N SER A 157 23.45 -12.90 -7.41
CA SER A 157 22.61 -14.05 -7.03
C SER A 157 21.30 -13.61 -6.40
N LEU A 158 20.33 -14.52 -6.28
CA LEU A 158 19.13 -14.31 -5.47
C LEU A 158 19.21 -15.15 -4.22
N LEU A 159 18.99 -14.52 -3.07
CA LEU A 159 18.99 -15.19 -1.79
C LEU A 159 17.59 -15.78 -1.53
N ILE A 160 17.41 -17.08 -1.76
CA ILE A 160 16.16 -17.79 -1.51
C ILE A 160 16.42 -18.83 -0.40
N GLN A 161 15.67 -18.76 0.69
CA GLN A 161 15.78 -19.67 1.84
C GLN A 161 17.21 -19.80 2.43
N GLY A 162 18.01 -18.74 2.35
CA GLY A 162 19.40 -18.77 2.84
C GLY A 162 20.42 -19.40 1.89
N ALA A 163 19.99 -19.88 0.73
CA ALA A 163 20.88 -20.32 -0.34
C ALA A 163 20.89 -19.31 -1.50
N SER A 164 22.06 -19.06 -2.07
CA SER A 164 22.22 -18.23 -3.26
C SER A 164 21.89 -19.04 -4.51
N ALA A 165 20.91 -18.58 -5.31
CA ALA A 165 20.62 -19.11 -6.62
C ALA A 165 21.21 -18.18 -7.69
N PHE A 166 21.95 -18.72 -8.64
CA PHE A 166 22.59 -17.98 -9.73
C PHE A 166 21.63 -17.78 -10.92
N PHE A 167 21.87 -16.68 -11.65
CA PHE A 167 21.30 -16.43 -12.98
C PHE A 167 22.43 -16.29 -14.00
#